data_65ed2da615397dee0680fb314b2938d8
#
_entry.id   65ed2da615397dee0680fb314b2938d8
#
_cell.length_a   1.000
_cell.length_b   1.000
_cell.length_c   1.000
_cell.angle_alpha   90.00
_cell.angle_beta   90.00
_cell.angle_gamma   90.00
#
_symmetry.space_group_name_H-M   'P 1'
#
loop_
_entity.id
_entity.type
_entity.pdbx_description
1 polymer ?
#
loop_
_entity_poly.entity_id
_entity_poly.type
_entity_poly.pdbx_seq_one_letter_code
_entity_poly.pdbx_strand_id
1 'polypeptide(L)'
;GPRKIAEILNKMMIKNLNYKEYCAQGGDWGATIANWLGYDHSNNCKAIHINCLTMRHPEGPQTKEEKEWQIKFDKDQIMQDGYRTQQATKPQTLSYAMLDSPVGIAAWIIEKMHGWSDLKDNNIESVYSKDVLLANIMIYILTNTFNTASWIYFGRREEGGRFFPKDFKKINIPTGIAIFPNEMSEWPPRSYVERIFNIK
;
A
#
# COMPACT_ATOMS: atom_id res chain seq x y z
N GLY A 1 3.80 -2.21 -12.40
CA GLY A 1 3.63 -2.47 -10.98
C GLY A 1 4.51 -1.56 -10.11
N PRO A 2 4.42 -1.64 -8.79
CA PRO A 2 5.07 -0.73 -7.86
C PRO A 2 6.60 -0.80 -7.88
N ARG A 3 7.19 -1.95 -8.19
CA ARG A 3 8.65 -2.09 -8.34
C ARG A 3 9.16 -1.27 -9.52
N LYS A 4 8.45 -1.34 -10.65
CA LYS A 4 8.77 -0.51 -11.83
C LYS A 4 8.56 0.98 -11.56
N ILE A 5 7.55 1.35 -10.78
CA ILE A 5 7.34 2.75 -10.35
C ILE A 5 8.53 3.23 -9.50
N ALA A 6 9.01 2.42 -8.56
CA ALA A 6 10.20 2.75 -7.75
C ALA A 6 11.43 3.00 -8.63
N GLU A 7 11.70 2.16 -9.63
CA GLU A 7 12.79 2.35 -10.60
C GLU A 7 12.67 3.71 -11.32
N ILE A 8 11.46 4.05 -11.78
CA ILE A 8 11.21 5.32 -12.49
C ILE A 8 11.43 6.51 -11.56
N LEU A 9 10.93 6.46 -10.31
CA LEU A 9 11.10 7.51 -9.32
C LEU A 9 12.58 7.68 -8.93
N ASN A 10 13.32 6.58 -8.73
CA ASN A 10 14.75 6.66 -8.51
C ASN A 10 15.47 7.33 -9.69
N LYS A 11 15.14 6.93 -10.93
CA LYS A 11 15.70 7.56 -12.13
C LYS A 11 15.36 9.05 -12.20
N MET A 12 14.13 9.44 -11.86
CA MET A 12 13.72 10.85 -11.79
C MET A 12 14.60 11.62 -10.80
N MET A 13 14.76 11.09 -9.57
CA MET A 13 15.58 11.76 -8.55
C MET A 13 17.02 11.98 -9.03
N ILE A 14 17.68 10.94 -9.53
CA ILE A 14 19.12 11.00 -9.84
C ILE A 14 19.43 11.64 -11.20
N LYS A 15 18.57 11.47 -12.21
CA LYS A 15 18.84 11.94 -13.59
C LYS A 15 18.17 13.25 -13.95
N ASN A 16 16.95 13.48 -13.47
CA ASN A 16 16.18 14.67 -13.83
C ASN A 16 16.31 15.77 -12.77
N LEU A 17 16.27 15.41 -11.48
CA LEU A 17 16.37 16.35 -10.38
C LEU A 17 17.80 16.48 -9.82
N ASN A 18 18.75 15.65 -10.25
CA ASN A 18 20.16 15.64 -9.86
C ASN A 18 20.40 15.43 -8.35
N TYR A 19 19.48 14.80 -7.63
CA TYR A 19 19.70 14.37 -6.25
C TYR A 19 20.43 13.03 -6.24
N LYS A 20 21.69 13.02 -5.81
CA LYS A 20 22.49 11.79 -5.69
C LYS A 20 21.97 10.88 -4.58
N GLU A 21 21.43 11.46 -3.52
CA GLU A 21 20.91 10.78 -2.36
C GLU A 21 19.56 11.40 -1.95
N TYR A 22 18.65 10.55 -1.45
CA TYR A 22 17.33 10.98 -0.98
C TYR A 22 16.80 10.01 0.08
N CYS A 23 15.76 10.45 0.80
CA CYS A 23 14.94 9.59 1.65
C CYS A 23 13.55 9.46 1.03
N ALA A 24 12.87 8.34 1.30
CA ALA A 24 11.52 8.12 0.81
C ALA A 24 10.54 7.88 1.97
N GLN A 25 9.34 8.46 1.84
CA GLN A 25 8.24 8.21 2.77
C GLN A 25 7.02 7.75 1.98
N GLY A 26 6.25 6.79 2.52
CA GLY A 26 5.02 6.37 1.89
C GLY A 26 4.10 5.59 2.80
N GLY A 27 2.79 5.74 2.53
CA GLY A 27 1.72 4.90 3.06
C GLY A 27 1.08 4.11 1.93
N ASP A 28 0.34 3.05 2.21
CA ASP A 28 -0.34 2.19 1.24
C ASP A 28 0.54 1.82 0.04
N TRP A 29 0.18 2.19 -1.18
CA TRP A 29 1.01 2.00 -2.38
C TRP A 29 2.35 2.72 -2.29
N GLY A 30 2.38 3.88 -1.65
CA GLY A 30 3.62 4.61 -1.37
C GLY A 30 4.56 3.82 -0.46
N ALA A 31 4.04 3.08 0.53
CA ALA A 31 4.85 2.17 1.35
C ALA A 31 5.43 1.02 0.52
N THR A 32 4.64 0.44 -0.40
CA THR A 32 5.14 -0.59 -1.32
C THR A 32 6.28 -0.05 -2.20
N ILE A 33 6.12 1.16 -2.74
CA ILE A 33 7.14 1.81 -3.57
C ILE A 33 8.38 2.15 -2.74
N ALA A 34 8.21 2.69 -1.52
CA ALA A 34 9.33 2.98 -0.61
C ALA A 34 10.12 1.71 -0.26
N ASN A 35 9.44 0.58 -0.06
CA ASN A 35 10.09 -0.70 0.16
C ASN A 35 10.98 -1.11 -1.02
N TRP A 36 10.51 -0.97 -2.25
CA TRP A 36 11.31 -1.25 -3.45
C TRP A 36 12.45 -0.25 -3.66
N LEU A 37 12.25 1.03 -3.30
CA LEU A 37 13.33 2.02 -3.30
C LEU A 37 14.43 1.62 -2.31
N GLY A 38 14.06 1.22 -1.09
CA GLY A 38 15.00 0.75 -0.08
C GLY A 38 15.72 -0.55 -0.46
N TYR A 39 15.03 -1.45 -1.16
CA TYR A 39 15.57 -2.75 -1.55
C TYR A 39 16.47 -2.68 -2.80
N ASP A 40 15.96 -2.13 -3.90
CA ASP A 40 16.64 -2.13 -5.19
C ASP A 40 17.59 -0.92 -5.39
N HIS A 41 17.37 0.18 -4.64
CA HIS A 41 18.03 1.47 -4.89
C HIS A 41 18.70 2.07 -3.64
N SER A 42 19.15 1.24 -2.69
CA SER A 42 19.81 1.64 -1.45
C SER A 42 21.09 2.46 -1.64
N ASN A 43 21.70 2.41 -2.82
CA ASN A 43 22.82 3.28 -3.17
C ASN A 43 22.43 4.77 -3.21
N ASN A 44 21.18 5.08 -3.54
CA ASN A 44 20.65 6.43 -3.63
C ASN A 44 19.62 6.73 -2.54
N CYS A 45 18.70 5.79 -2.25
CA CYS A 45 17.73 5.89 -1.17
C CYS A 45 18.40 5.54 0.16
N LYS A 46 18.59 6.54 1.04
CA LYS A 46 19.38 6.38 2.27
C LYS A 46 18.56 6.05 3.51
N ALA A 47 17.28 6.32 3.50
CA ALA A 47 16.35 5.94 4.53
C ALA A 47 14.94 5.86 3.97
N ILE A 48 14.09 5.04 4.58
CA ILE A 48 12.67 4.99 4.28
C ILE A 48 11.85 5.17 5.56
N HIS A 49 10.65 5.72 5.40
CA HIS A 49 9.64 5.77 6.44
C HIS A 49 8.32 5.23 5.89
N ILE A 50 7.69 4.30 6.60
CA ILE A 50 6.42 3.68 6.20
C ILE A 50 5.42 3.70 7.36
N ASN A 51 4.13 3.75 7.02
CA ASN A 51 3.04 3.61 7.99
C ASN A 51 2.11 2.43 7.67
N CYS A 52 2.47 1.58 6.72
CA CYS A 52 1.70 0.40 6.34
C CYS A 52 2.66 -0.72 5.92
N LEU A 53 2.47 -1.93 6.48
CA LEU A 53 3.27 -3.09 6.08
C LEU A 53 2.64 -3.77 4.87
N THR A 54 3.05 -3.34 3.69
CA THR A 54 2.50 -3.80 2.39
C THR A 54 3.27 -4.97 1.77
N MET A 55 4.52 -5.18 2.18
CA MET A 55 5.37 -6.28 1.69
C MET A 55 5.66 -7.29 2.81
N ARG A 56 5.82 -8.54 2.45
CA ARG A 56 6.01 -9.68 3.36
C ARG A 56 7.37 -10.34 3.13
N HIS A 57 7.92 -10.88 4.21
CA HIS A 57 9.10 -11.74 4.11
C HIS A 57 8.77 -13.02 3.33
N PRO A 58 9.62 -13.48 2.38
CA PRO A 58 9.31 -14.63 1.52
C PRO A 58 9.12 -15.95 2.28
N GLU A 59 9.76 -16.11 3.42
CA GLU A 59 9.61 -17.30 4.28
C GLU A 59 8.37 -17.25 5.19
N GLY A 60 7.62 -16.12 5.19
CA GLY A 60 6.47 -15.94 6.08
C GLY A 60 6.81 -15.91 7.57
N PRO A 61 5.81 -16.12 8.45
CA PRO A 61 5.97 -16.13 9.90
C PRO A 61 6.73 -17.36 10.39
N GLN A 62 7.68 -17.20 11.32
CA GLN A 62 8.52 -18.25 11.85
C GLN A 62 8.16 -18.61 13.30
N THR A 63 8.03 -17.59 14.18
CA THR A 63 7.72 -17.80 15.59
C THR A 63 6.23 -18.10 15.82
N LYS A 64 5.90 -18.59 17.01
CA LYS A 64 4.50 -18.83 17.42
C LYS A 64 3.70 -17.51 17.36
N GLU A 65 4.24 -16.44 17.90
CA GLU A 65 3.61 -15.12 17.94
C GLU A 65 3.36 -14.57 16.52
N GLU A 66 4.34 -14.70 15.61
CA GLU A 66 4.19 -14.30 14.21
C GLU A 66 3.10 -15.10 13.49
N LYS A 67 2.96 -16.40 13.79
CA LYS A 67 1.91 -17.26 13.20
C LYS A 67 0.53 -16.91 13.76
N GLU A 68 0.41 -16.62 15.05
CA GLU A 68 -0.85 -16.19 15.68
C GLU A 68 -1.30 -14.83 15.09
N TRP A 69 -0.37 -13.88 14.94
CA TRP A 69 -0.63 -12.64 14.25
C TRP A 69 -1.12 -12.86 12.78
N GLN A 70 -0.46 -13.72 12.02
CA GLN A 70 -0.83 -13.98 10.63
C GLN A 70 -2.26 -14.56 10.52
N ILE A 71 -2.62 -15.49 11.41
CA ILE A 71 -3.97 -16.08 11.46
C ILE A 71 -5.02 -14.98 11.72
N LYS A 72 -4.77 -14.09 12.69
CA LYS A 72 -5.65 -12.96 12.99
C LYS A 72 -5.76 -12.02 11.80
N PHE A 73 -4.62 -11.63 11.25
CA PHE A 73 -4.56 -10.77 10.06
C PHE A 73 -5.38 -11.34 8.90
N ASP A 74 -5.21 -12.63 8.57
CA ASP A 74 -5.92 -13.26 7.46
C ASP A 74 -7.43 -13.29 7.71
N LYS A 75 -7.85 -13.52 8.94
CA LYS A 75 -9.28 -13.47 9.33
C LYS A 75 -9.85 -12.07 9.14
N ASP A 76 -9.14 -11.03 9.58
CA ASP A 76 -9.58 -9.64 9.47
C ASP A 76 -9.66 -9.21 7.99
N GLN A 77 -8.79 -9.76 7.12
CA GLN A 77 -8.78 -9.45 5.70
C GLN A 77 -9.92 -10.09 4.90
N ILE A 78 -10.56 -11.17 5.36
CA ILE A 78 -11.57 -11.90 4.58
C ILE A 78 -12.67 -10.98 4.04
N MET A 79 -13.18 -10.08 4.86
CA MET A 79 -14.24 -9.15 4.45
C MET A 79 -13.72 -7.89 3.74
N GLN A 80 -12.42 -7.64 3.81
CA GLN A 80 -11.80 -6.42 3.27
C GLN A 80 -11.14 -6.61 1.90
N ASP A 81 -10.80 -7.83 1.50
CA ASP A 81 -9.92 -8.11 0.36
C ASP A 81 -10.61 -8.21 -1.01
N GLY A 82 -11.94 -8.21 -1.06
CA GLY A 82 -12.68 -8.35 -2.33
C GLY A 82 -12.26 -7.34 -3.39
N TYR A 83 -12.13 -6.07 -3.02
CA TYR A 83 -11.71 -4.97 -3.91
C TYR A 83 -10.33 -5.23 -4.50
N ARG A 84 -9.39 -5.68 -3.68
CA ARG A 84 -8.00 -5.95 -4.09
C ARG A 84 -7.92 -7.13 -5.05
N THR A 85 -8.62 -8.21 -4.73
CA THR A 85 -8.66 -9.42 -5.56
C THR A 85 -9.26 -9.13 -6.93
N GLN A 86 -10.35 -8.37 -6.99
CA GLN A 86 -10.98 -7.96 -8.24
C GLN A 86 -10.03 -7.14 -9.10
N GLN A 87 -9.40 -6.11 -8.53
CA GLN A 87 -8.46 -5.25 -9.24
C GLN A 87 -7.15 -5.95 -9.62
N ALA A 88 -6.69 -6.92 -8.81
CA ALA A 88 -5.49 -7.69 -9.11
C ALA A 88 -5.70 -8.77 -10.18
N THR A 89 -6.92 -9.13 -10.50
CA THR A 89 -7.23 -10.23 -11.45
C THR A 89 -7.93 -9.76 -12.71
N LYS A 90 -8.95 -8.93 -12.59
CA LYS A 90 -9.80 -8.45 -13.69
C LYS A 90 -10.09 -6.94 -13.57
N PRO A 91 -9.05 -6.07 -13.54
CA PRO A 91 -9.24 -4.62 -13.38
C PRO A 91 -10.12 -4.03 -14.48
N GLN A 92 -9.94 -4.47 -15.73
CA GLN A 92 -10.66 -3.95 -16.87
C GLN A 92 -12.17 -4.21 -16.78
N THR A 93 -12.57 -5.39 -16.29
CA THR A 93 -13.99 -5.75 -16.15
C THR A 93 -14.71 -4.81 -15.20
N LEU A 94 -14.10 -4.53 -14.05
CA LEU A 94 -14.61 -3.56 -13.08
C LEU A 94 -14.65 -2.15 -13.65
N SER A 95 -13.63 -1.76 -14.40
CA SER A 95 -13.46 -0.40 -14.92
C SER A 95 -14.59 0.02 -15.85
N TYR A 96 -15.13 -0.87 -16.67
CA TYR A 96 -16.28 -0.54 -17.53
C TYR A 96 -17.50 -0.09 -16.72
N ALA A 97 -17.84 -0.82 -15.66
CA ALA A 97 -18.97 -0.45 -14.80
C ALA A 97 -18.70 0.85 -14.03
N MET A 98 -17.48 1.04 -13.54
CA MET A 98 -17.11 2.21 -12.73
C MET A 98 -17.02 3.50 -13.55
N LEU A 99 -16.52 3.44 -14.77
CA LEU A 99 -16.46 4.61 -15.65
C LEU A 99 -17.83 5.10 -16.11
N ASP A 100 -18.82 4.23 -16.11
CA ASP A 100 -20.20 4.55 -16.49
C ASP A 100 -21.09 4.95 -15.29
N SER A 101 -20.62 4.75 -14.05
CA SER A 101 -21.42 4.97 -12.84
C SER A 101 -20.71 5.85 -11.81
N PRO A 102 -21.00 7.15 -11.75
CA PRO A 102 -20.49 8.02 -10.67
C PRO A 102 -20.83 7.51 -9.26
N VAL A 103 -22.03 6.95 -9.06
CA VAL A 103 -22.43 6.38 -7.78
C VAL A 103 -21.67 5.08 -7.48
N GLY A 104 -21.29 4.32 -8.51
CA GLY A 104 -20.45 3.15 -8.35
C GLY A 104 -19.04 3.51 -7.83
N ILE A 105 -18.42 4.53 -8.41
CA ILE A 105 -17.13 5.07 -7.92
C ILE A 105 -17.28 5.59 -6.48
N ALA A 106 -18.36 6.33 -6.19
CA ALA A 106 -18.63 6.84 -4.85
C ALA A 106 -18.74 5.72 -3.83
N ALA A 107 -19.53 4.70 -4.09
CA ALA A 107 -19.70 3.55 -3.20
C ALA A 107 -18.38 2.81 -2.99
N TRP A 108 -17.60 2.60 -4.05
CA TRP A 108 -16.32 1.89 -4.00
C TRP A 108 -15.26 2.58 -3.14
N ILE A 109 -15.20 3.91 -3.20
CA ILE A 109 -14.22 4.70 -2.47
C ILE A 109 -14.68 4.98 -1.03
N ILE A 110 -15.94 5.45 -0.86
CA ILE A 110 -16.44 5.85 0.47
C ILE A 110 -16.54 4.66 1.41
N GLU A 111 -16.90 3.48 0.91
CA GLU A 111 -16.93 2.26 1.74
C GLU A 111 -15.56 2.00 2.39
N LYS A 112 -14.45 2.22 1.66
CA LYS A 112 -13.11 2.06 2.22
C LYS A 112 -12.71 3.22 3.13
N MET A 113 -13.04 4.45 2.78
CA MET A 113 -12.82 5.59 3.66
C MET A 113 -13.58 5.44 4.98
N HIS A 114 -14.79 4.87 4.95
CA HIS A 114 -15.55 4.56 6.16
C HIS A 114 -14.92 3.41 6.95
N GLY A 115 -14.66 2.28 6.31
CA GLY A 115 -14.24 1.05 6.98
C GLY A 115 -12.79 1.06 7.50
N TRP A 116 -11.93 1.98 7.00
CA TRP A 116 -10.51 2.04 7.33
C TRP A 116 -10.10 3.30 8.12
N SER A 117 -11.08 4.08 8.55
CA SER A 117 -10.81 5.30 9.33
C SER A 117 -11.26 5.13 10.78
N ASP A 118 -10.56 5.82 11.68
CA ASP A 118 -10.93 5.93 13.09
C ASP A 118 -12.09 6.90 13.25
N LEU A 119 -13.31 6.39 13.16
CA LEU A 119 -14.54 7.17 13.14
C LEU A 119 -15.15 7.28 14.56
N LYS A 120 -15.53 8.49 14.94
CA LYS A 120 -16.33 8.70 16.13
C LYS A 120 -17.78 8.30 15.85
N ASP A 121 -18.35 7.46 16.72
CA ASP A 121 -19.75 7.00 16.64
C ASP A 121 -20.12 6.42 15.25
N ASN A 122 -19.16 5.76 14.59
CA ASN A 122 -19.33 5.20 13.24
C ASN A 122 -19.76 6.25 12.18
N ASN A 123 -19.48 7.53 12.44
CA ASN A 123 -19.87 8.63 11.58
C ASN A 123 -18.68 9.10 10.73
N ILE A 124 -18.73 8.91 9.40
CA ILE A 124 -17.67 9.32 8.48
C ILE A 124 -17.41 10.84 8.52
N GLU A 125 -18.43 11.65 8.78
CA GLU A 125 -18.30 13.12 8.88
C GLU A 125 -17.55 13.56 10.15
N SER A 126 -17.27 12.64 11.07
CA SER A 126 -16.37 12.94 12.20
C SER A 126 -14.91 13.12 11.78
N VAL A 127 -14.53 12.65 10.59
CA VAL A 127 -13.17 12.73 10.04
C VAL A 127 -13.14 13.48 8.70
N TYR A 128 -14.12 13.25 7.83
CA TYR A 128 -14.15 13.82 6.48
C TYR A 128 -15.41 14.65 6.27
N SER A 129 -15.27 15.90 5.85
CA SER A 129 -16.43 16.67 5.36
C SER A 129 -16.97 16.05 4.07
N LYS A 130 -18.24 16.30 3.77
CA LYS A 130 -18.85 15.89 2.49
C LYS A 130 -18.09 16.41 1.28
N ASP A 131 -17.57 17.62 1.34
CA ASP A 131 -16.79 18.22 0.25
C ASP A 131 -15.48 17.47 0.02
N VAL A 132 -14.79 17.03 1.07
CA VAL A 132 -13.58 16.19 0.96
C VAL A 132 -13.91 14.84 0.33
N LEU A 133 -14.99 14.20 0.74
CA LEU A 133 -15.44 12.93 0.17
C LEU A 133 -15.78 13.08 -1.32
N LEU A 134 -16.56 14.09 -1.66
CA LEU A 134 -16.97 14.40 -3.04
C LEU A 134 -15.75 14.78 -3.89
N ALA A 135 -14.82 15.57 -3.38
CA ALA A 135 -13.61 15.93 -4.12
C ALA A 135 -12.78 14.71 -4.49
N ASN A 136 -12.61 13.74 -3.57
CA ASN A 136 -11.91 12.48 -3.87
C ASN A 136 -12.59 11.71 -5.00
N ILE A 137 -13.92 11.58 -4.97
CA ILE A 137 -14.69 10.88 -6.01
C ILE A 137 -14.58 11.61 -7.34
N MET A 138 -14.75 12.94 -7.34
CA MET A 138 -14.73 13.77 -8.53
C MET A 138 -13.39 13.74 -9.27
N ILE A 139 -12.26 13.53 -8.57
CA ILE A 139 -10.96 13.34 -9.22
C ILE A 139 -11.04 12.16 -10.20
N TYR A 140 -11.53 11.01 -9.79
CA TYR A 140 -11.64 9.84 -10.67
C TYR A 140 -12.64 10.03 -11.79
N ILE A 141 -13.77 10.69 -11.52
CA ILE A 141 -14.82 10.92 -12.52
C ILE A 141 -14.34 11.90 -13.60
N LEU A 142 -13.86 13.08 -13.20
CA LEU A 142 -13.48 14.14 -14.14
C LEU A 142 -12.25 13.79 -14.97
N THR A 143 -11.34 13.01 -14.41
CA THR A 143 -10.11 12.61 -15.09
C THR A 143 -10.24 11.27 -15.83
N ASN A 144 -11.35 10.55 -15.66
CA ASN A 144 -11.57 9.19 -16.19
C ASN A 144 -10.46 8.20 -15.79
N THR A 145 -9.94 8.31 -14.56
CA THR A 145 -8.74 7.57 -14.13
C THR A 145 -9.00 6.33 -13.28
N PHE A 146 -10.25 5.96 -13.00
CA PHE A 146 -10.55 4.76 -12.23
C PHE A 146 -9.91 3.51 -12.85
N ASN A 147 -9.98 3.38 -14.17
CA ASN A 147 -9.35 2.27 -14.89
C ASN A 147 -7.84 2.20 -14.63
N THR A 148 -7.13 3.29 -14.90
CA THR A 148 -5.67 3.34 -14.74
C THR A 148 -5.22 3.16 -13.28
N ALA A 149 -5.99 3.69 -12.32
CA ALA A 149 -5.75 3.48 -10.89
C ALA A 149 -5.90 1.99 -10.48
N SER A 150 -6.83 1.26 -11.09
CA SER A 150 -7.03 -0.16 -10.80
C SER A 150 -5.87 -1.05 -11.25
N TRP A 151 -5.14 -0.67 -12.31
CA TRP A 151 -4.08 -1.49 -12.89
C TRP A 151 -2.83 -1.68 -12.02
N ILE A 152 -2.61 -0.84 -11.01
CA ILE A 152 -1.47 -1.01 -10.11
C ILE A 152 -1.57 -2.33 -9.32
N TYR A 153 -2.77 -2.79 -9.00
CA TYR A 153 -3.02 -4.07 -8.31
C TYR A 153 -2.63 -5.26 -9.19
N PHE A 154 -3.02 -5.22 -10.48
CA PHE A 154 -2.61 -6.22 -11.45
C PHE A 154 -1.09 -6.20 -11.65
N GLY A 155 -0.50 -5.02 -11.86
CA GLY A 155 0.94 -4.86 -12.01
C GLY A 155 1.73 -5.39 -10.82
N ARG A 156 1.24 -5.19 -9.59
CA ARG A 156 1.85 -5.78 -8.39
C ARG A 156 1.82 -7.31 -8.42
N ARG A 157 0.69 -7.89 -8.85
CA ARG A 157 0.56 -9.35 -8.98
C ARG A 157 1.59 -9.90 -9.96
N GLU A 158 1.75 -9.27 -11.12
CA GLU A 158 2.73 -9.67 -12.15
C GLU A 158 4.18 -9.52 -11.66
N GLU A 159 4.45 -8.62 -10.71
CA GLU A 159 5.76 -8.44 -10.08
C GLU A 159 6.01 -9.39 -8.88
N GLY A 160 5.16 -10.39 -8.63
CA GLY A 160 5.32 -11.38 -7.54
C GLY A 160 4.42 -11.15 -6.32
N GLY A 161 3.52 -10.16 -6.36
CA GLY A 161 2.50 -9.95 -5.33
C GLY A 161 3.01 -9.23 -4.09
N ARG A 162 2.67 -9.75 -2.90
CA ARG A 162 2.97 -9.14 -1.60
C ARG A 162 4.30 -9.59 -0.99
N PHE A 163 4.99 -10.52 -1.61
CA PHE A 163 6.22 -11.07 -1.06
C PHE A 163 7.45 -10.49 -1.75
N PHE A 164 8.51 -10.28 -1.00
CA PHE A 164 9.82 -10.06 -1.58
C PHE A 164 10.29 -11.33 -2.32
N PRO A 165 11.27 -11.21 -3.23
CA PRO A 165 11.83 -12.37 -3.95
C PRO A 165 12.35 -13.46 -2.98
N LYS A 166 12.44 -14.70 -3.45
CA LYS A 166 12.90 -15.82 -2.61
C LYS A 166 14.34 -15.66 -2.10
N ASP A 167 15.17 -14.95 -2.85
CA ASP A 167 16.57 -14.61 -2.51
C ASP A 167 16.68 -13.27 -1.75
N PHE A 168 15.58 -12.81 -1.16
CA PHE A 168 15.47 -11.56 -0.44
C PHE A 168 16.58 -11.38 0.58
N LYS A 169 17.20 -10.22 0.55
CA LYS A 169 18.11 -9.74 1.60
C LYS A 169 17.45 -8.59 2.34
N LYS A 170 17.63 -8.59 3.64
CA LYS A 170 17.09 -7.54 4.52
C LYS A 170 17.39 -6.13 3.97
N ILE A 171 16.42 -5.25 4.01
CA ILE A 171 16.62 -3.82 3.70
C ILE A 171 17.48 -3.21 4.81
N ASN A 172 18.72 -2.90 4.49
CA ASN A 172 19.73 -2.48 5.49
C ASN A 172 19.76 -0.96 5.74
N ILE A 173 19.13 -0.15 4.89
CA ILE A 173 19.03 1.28 5.15
C ILE A 173 18.12 1.55 6.35
N PRO A 174 18.34 2.64 7.10
CA PRO A 174 17.50 3.03 8.22
C PRO A 174 16.03 3.09 7.83
N THR A 175 15.18 2.46 8.62
CA THR A 175 13.73 2.42 8.37
C THR A 175 12.97 2.90 9.60
N GLY A 176 12.22 3.99 9.44
CA GLY A 176 11.22 4.46 10.40
C GLY A 176 9.86 3.85 10.11
N ILE A 177 9.11 3.54 11.17
CA ILE A 177 7.77 2.96 11.06
C ILE A 177 6.82 3.71 11.99
N ALA A 178 5.74 4.27 11.42
CA ALA A 178 4.63 4.79 12.21
C ALA A 178 3.57 3.69 12.35
N ILE A 179 3.21 3.39 13.60
CA ILE A 179 2.15 2.44 13.94
C ILE A 179 1.00 3.24 14.51
N PHE A 180 -0.14 3.24 13.82
CA PHE A 180 -1.34 3.90 14.30
C PHE A 180 -2.21 2.90 15.08
N PRO A 181 -2.79 3.32 16.23
CA PRO A 181 -3.48 2.38 17.13
C PRO A 181 -4.78 1.81 16.57
N ASN A 182 -5.47 2.56 15.70
CA ASN A 182 -6.79 2.19 15.16
C ASN A 182 -6.72 1.87 13.66
N GLU A 183 -5.66 1.20 13.22
CA GLU A 183 -5.56 0.64 11.87
C GLU A 183 -6.52 -0.55 11.68
N MET A 184 -6.94 -0.81 10.45
CA MET A 184 -7.83 -1.92 10.11
C MET A 184 -7.25 -3.31 10.42
N SER A 185 -5.97 -3.41 10.68
CA SER A 185 -5.30 -4.64 11.10
C SER A 185 -4.05 -4.33 11.91
N GLU A 186 -3.81 -5.16 12.92
CA GLU A 186 -2.63 -5.03 13.77
C GLU A 186 -1.32 -5.24 12.99
N TRP A 187 -0.31 -4.48 13.38
CA TRP A 187 1.05 -4.71 12.92
C TRP A 187 1.58 -6.06 13.42
N PRO A 188 2.44 -6.73 12.64
CA PRO A 188 3.09 -7.95 13.12
C PRO A 188 4.01 -7.67 14.31
N PRO A 189 4.38 -8.72 15.05
CA PRO A 189 5.42 -8.64 16.07
C PRO A 189 6.71 -8.02 15.51
N ARG A 190 7.40 -7.25 16.33
CA ARG A 190 8.64 -6.57 15.96
C ARG A 190 9.68 -7.52 15.36
N SER A 191 9.77 -8.74 15.88
CA SER A 191 10.63 -9.80 15.37
C SER A 191 10.44 -10.07 13.87
N TYR A 192 9.18 -10.09 13.41
CA TYR A 192 8.86 -10.27 12.00
C TYR A 192 9.33 -9.08 11.15
N VAL A 193 9.09 -7.87 11.63
CA VAL A 193 9.41 -6.64 10.92
C VAL A 193 10.93 -6.44 10.82
N GLU A 194 11.66 -6.78 11.88
CA GLU A 194 13.13 -6.71 11.91
C GLU A 194 13.82 -7.71 10.97
N ARG A 195 13.13 -8.75 10.53
CA ARG A 195 13.63 -9.64 9.47
C ARG A 195 13.60 -8.95 8.09
N ILE A 196 12.74 -7.96 7.92
CA ILE A 196 12.58 -7.23 6.66
C ILE A 196 13.40 -5.93 6.67
N PHE A 197 13.37 -5.17 7.77
CA PHE A 197 13.88 -3.81 7.86
C PHE A 197 14.93 -3.62 8.95
N ASN A 198 15.84 -2.66 8.73
CA ASN A 198 16.71 -2.10 9.75
C ASN A 198 15.99 -0.98 10.51
N ILE A 199 15.17 -1.35 11.49
CA ILE A 199 14.33 -0.41 12.27
C ILE A 199 15.19 0.49 13.15
N LYS A 200 14.86 1.78 13.18
CA LYS A 200 15.50 2.80 14.01
C LYS A 200 14.49 3.48 14.92
#